data_841b479896d53dc6c2080103487e138e
#
_entry.id   841b479896d53dc6c2080103487e138e
#
_cell.length_a   1.000
_cell.length_b   1.000
_cell.length_c   1.000
_cell.angle_alpha   90.00
_cell.angle_beta   90.00
_cell.angle_gamma   90.00
#
_symmetry.space_group_name_H-M   'P 1'
#
loop_
_entity.id
_entity.type
_entity.pdbx_description
1 polymer ?
#
loop_
_entity_poly.entity_id
_entity_poly.type
_entity_poly.pdbx_seq_one_letter_code
_entity_poly.pdbx_strand_id
1 'polypeptide(L)'
;TALNTLSLHDALPISFILKGTKEVPRMTLNPKKHTLGIRIPDYPIAQSLVEALGEPLLSSTFIRPGEEEPETSGWEIHDELGHLIDIVIEGPVASTEPTTVIDLTEDVPEVLRQGAGDTSTI
;
A
#
# COMPACT_ATOMS: atom_id res chain seq x y z
N THR A 1 -3.84 -14.66 -15.53
CA THR A 1 -3.73 -14.44 -14.09
C THR A 1 -4.90 -13.60 -13.58
N ALA A 2 -5.12 -13.59 -12.28
CA ALA A 2 -6.19 -12.78 -11.67
C ALA A 2 -6.06 -11.30 -12.01
N LEU A 3 -4.83 -10.78 -12.13
CA LEU A 3 -4.58 -9.38 -12.45
C LEU A 3 -4.94 -9.01 -13.90
N ASN A 4 -4.98 -9.97 -14.81
CA ASN A 4 -5.36 -9.72 -16.20
C ASN A 4 -6.86 -9.54 -16.40
N THR A 5 -7.67 -10.10 -15.49
CA THR A 5 -9.12 -10.05 -15.57
C THR A 5 -9.74 -9.03 -14.62
N LEU A 6 -8.97 -8.56 -13.62
CA LEU A 6 -9.42 -7.59 -12.63
C LEU A 6 -8.61 -6.31 -12.76
N SER A 7 -9.30 -5.17 -12.95
CA SER A 7 -8.64 -3.88 -12.85
C SER A 7 -8.24 -3.61 -11.41
N LEU A 8 -6.96 -3.26 -11.17
CA LEU A 8 -6.50 -2.91 -9.84
C LEU A 8 -7.22 -1.68 -9.28
N HIS A 9 -7.68 -0.77 -10.13
CA HIS A 9 -8.47 0.38 -9.72
C HIS A 9 -9.85 -0.03 -9.20
N ASP A 10 -10.44 -1.07 -9.77
CA ASP A 10 -11.75 -1.57 -9.34
C ASP A 10 -11.68 -2.32 -8.01
N ALA A 11 -10.49 -2.76 -7.62
CA ALA A 11 -10.25 -3.53 -6.40
C ALA A 11 -9.80 -2.68 -5.21
N LEU A 12 -9.78 -1.34 -5.35
CA LEU A 12 -9.37 -0.44 -4.27
C LEU A 12 -10.39 -0.42 -3.11
N PRO A 13 -9.96 -0.36 -1.84
CA PRO A 13 -8.57 -0.38 -1.34
C PRO A 13 -8.08 -1.80 -0.98
N ILE A 14 -7.43 -2.44 -1.92
CA ILE A 14 -6.86 -3.78 -1.74
C ILE A 14 -5.36 -3.74 -1.96
N SER A 15 -4.63 -4.51 -1.15
CA SER A 15 -3.21 -4.78 -1.36
C SER A 15 -3.05 -6.21 -1.86
N PHE A 16 -2.24 -6.41 -2.88
CA PHE A 16 -1.96 -7.72 -3.45
C PHE A 16 -0.55 -8.16 -3.13
N ILE A 17 -0.38 -9.43 -2.72
CA ILE A 17 0.93 -10.03 -2.51
C ILE A 17 1.25 -10.90 -3.70
N LEU A 18 2.37 -10.63 -4.34
CA LEU A 18 2.82 -11.29 -5.56
C LEU A 18 4.24 -11.84 -5.38
N LYS A 19 4.60 -12.85 -6.15
CA LYS A 19 5.99 -13.31 -6.24
C LYS A 19 6.80 -12.31 -7.05
N GLY A 20 7.97 -11.93 -6.54
CA GLY A 20 8.89 -11.07 -7.25
C GLY A 20 9.64 -11.82 -8.33
N THR A 21 9.90 -11.16 -9.45
CA THR A 21 10.80 -11.65 -10.49
C THR A 21 12.22 -11.18 -10.22
N LYS A 22 13.17 -11.64 -11.03
CA LYS A 22 14.58 -11.22 -10.93
C LYS A 22 14.77 -9.72 -11.22
N GLU A 23 13.83 -9.10 -11.91
CA GLU A 23 13.89 -7.68 -12.23
C GLU A 23 13.49 -6.78 -11.04
N VAL A 24 12.82 -7.34 -10.03
CA VAL A 24 12.43 -6.58 -8.85
C VAL A 24 13.62 -6.41 -7.91
N PRO A 25 13.91 -5.18 -7.44
CA PRO A 25 15.01 -4.95 -6.49
C PRO A 25 14.83 -5.79 -5.22
N ARG A 26 15.91 -6.46 -4.81
CA ARG A 26 15.86 -7.36 -3.63
C ARG A 26 15.42 -6.66 -2.35
N MET A 27 15.76 -5.38 -2.18
CA MET A 27 15.40 -4.61 -1.01
C MET A 27 13.88 -4.43 -0.84
N THR A 28 13.11 -4.59 -1.93
CA THR A 28 11.66 -4.46 -1.91
C THR A 28 10.95 -5.80 -1.70
N LEU A 29 11.69 -6.90 -1.66
CA LEU A 29 11.13 -8.25 -1.49
C LEU A 29 11.24 -8.72 -0.04
N ASN A 30 10.27 -9.53 0.37
CA ASN A 30 10.39 -10.27 1.62
C ASN A 30 11.61 -11.18 1.54
N PRO A 31 12.56 -11.12 2.50
CA PRO A 31 13.83 -11.84 2.40
C PRO A 31 13.70 -13.37 2.40
N LYS A 32 12.62 -13.90 2.96
CA LYS A 32 12.39 -15.35 3.01
C LYS A 32 11.53 -15.86 1.87
N LYS A 33 10.43 -15.16 1.58
CA LYS A 33 9.43 -15.60 0.62
C LYS A 33 9.63 -15.04 -0.79
N HIS A 34 10.46 -14.02 -0.93
CA HIS A 34 10.68 -13.29 -2.18
C HIS A 34 9.39 -12.75 -2.79
N THR A 35 8.50 -12.27 -1.91
CA THR A 35 7.21 -11.68 -2.29
C THR A 35 7.24 -10.17 -2.07
N LEU A 36 6.32 -9.46 -2.73
CA LEU A 36 6.12 -8.04 -2.52
C LEU A 36 4.63 -7.74 -2.46
N GLY A 37 4.26 -6.70 -1.71
CA GLY A 37 2.91 -6.18 -1.70
C GLY A 37 2.77 -5.04 -2.70
N ILE A 38 1.71 -5.05 -3.48
CA ILE A 38 1.37 -3.98 -4.42
C ILE A 38 0.03 -3.38 -4.02
N ARG A 39 -0.02 -2.06 -4.02
CA ARG A 39 -1.23 -1.31 -3.72
C ARG A 39 -1.38 -0.15 -4.70
N ILE A 40 -2.62 0.08 -5.16
CA ILE A 40 -3.00 1.29 -5.88
C ILE A 40 -3.99 2.02 -4.99
N PRO A 41 -3.59 3.08 -4.28
CA PRO A 41 -4.52 3.81 -3.42
C PRO A 41 -5.46 4.67 -4.26
N ASP A 42 -6.72 4.73 -3.84
CA ASP A 42 -7.68 5.68 -4.39
C ASP A 42 -7.49 7.04 -3.71
N TYR A 43 -6.33 7.64 -3.96
CA TYR A 43 -5.95 8.90 -3.35
C TYR A 43 -5.16 9.75 -4.34
N PRO A 44 -5.74 10.87 -4.80
CA PRO A 44 -5.14 11.67 -5.87
C PRO A 44 -3.71 12.13 -5.63
N ILE A 45 -3.37 12.50 -4.39
CA ILE A 45 -2.00 12.94 -4.06
C ILE A 45 -1.00 11.81 -4.28
N ALA A 46 -1.28 10.61 -3.78
CA ALA A 46 -0.40 9.45 -3.97
C ALA A 46 -0.27 9.06 -5.45
N GLN A 47 -1.38 9.08 -6.17
CA GLN A 47 -1.39 8.77 -7.61
C GLN A 47 -0.59 9.79 -8.41
N SER A 48 -0.71 11.08 -8.08
CA SER A 48 0.06 12.14 -8.72
C SER A 48 1.56 12.01 -8.47
N LEU A 49 1.96 11.61 -7.26
CA LEU A 49 3.37 11.38 -6.93
C LEU A 49 3.97 10.24 -7.75
N VAL A 50 3.27 9.11 -7.84
CA VAL A 50 3.72 7.95 -8.62
C VAL A 50 3.79 8.29 -10.10
N GLU A 51 2.80 9.01 -10.61
CA GLU A 51 2.77 9.44 -12.01
C GLU A 51 3.95 10.38 -12.33
N ALA A 52 4.21 11.35 -11.48
CA ALA A 52 5.32 12.28 -11.65
C ALA A 52 6.68 11.60 -11.54
N LEU A 53 6.80 10.62 -10.66
CA LEU A 53 8.04 9.84 -10.48
C LEU A 53 8.27 8.90 -11.67
N GLY A 54 7.22 8.36 -12.27
CA GLY A 54 7.30 7.41 -13.38
C GLY A 54 7.66 5.98 -12.97
N GLU A 55 7.66 5.70 -11.66
CA GLU A 55 7.95 4.37 -11.12
C GLU A 55 7.27 4.18 -9.77
N PRO A 56 7.16 2.93 -9.27
CA PRO A 56 6.52 2.67 -7.98
C PRO A 56 7.26 3.31 -6.81
N LEU A 57 6.49 3.68 -5.78
CA LEU A 57 7.01 4.18 -4.51
C LEU A 57 6.98 3.07 -3.47
N LEU A 58 8.04 2.99 -2.68
CA LEU A 58 8.04 2.17 -1.48
C LEU A 58 7.29 2.93 -0.38
N SER A 59 6.34 2.27 0.27
CA SER A 59 5.52 2.93 1.28
C SER A 59 5.15 2.00 2.44
N SER A 60 4.77 2.60 3.54
CA SER A 60 4.18 1.89 4.67
C SER A 60 3.17 2.80 5.36
N THR A 61 2.28 2.18 6.16
CA THR A 61 1.37 2.94 7.00
C THR A 61 2.12 3.52 8.20
N PHE A 62 1.92 4.81 8.48
CA PHE A 62 2.56 5.46 9.60
C PHE A 62 1.73 5.29 10.87
N ILE A 63 2.18 4.39 11.73
CA ILE A 63 1.62 4.16 13.05
C ILE A 63 2.76 4.31 14.07
N ARG A 64 2.61 5.23 15.03
CA ARG A 64 3.63 5.43 16.06
C ARG A 64 3.72 4.23 17.00
N PRO A 65 4.91 3.95 17.54
CA PRO A 65 5.06 2.89 18.55
C PRO A 65 4.10 3.10 19.72
N GLY A 66 3.36 2.05 20.08
CA GLY A 66 2.37 2.10 21.16
C GLY A 66 0.99 2.58 20.74
N GLU A 67 0.83 3.10 19.54
CA GLU A 67 -0.47 3.48 19.00
C GLU A 67 -1.08 2.34 18.19
N GLU A 68 -2.40 2.31 18.07
CA GLU A 68 -3.12 1.31 17.26
C GLU A 68 -3.58 1.89 15.93
N GLU A 69 -3.75 3.20 15.87
CA GLU A 69 -4.29 3.89 14.70
C GLU A 69 -3.22 4.67 13.95
N PRO A 70 -3.34 4.78 12.61
CA PRO A 70 -2.44 5.60 11.82
C PRO A 70 -2.54 7.08 12.19
N GLU A 71 -1.44 7.80 12.02
CA GLU A 71 -1.45 9.26 12.10
C GLU A 71 -2.27 9.83 10.93
N THR A 72 -3.06 10.86 11.23
CA THR A 72 -3.97 11.46 10.26
C THR A 72 -3.73 12.94 10.00
N SER A 73 -2.88 13.59 10.80
CA SER A 73 -2.59 15.01 10.65
C SER A 73 -1.17 15.24 10.18
N GLY A 74 -1.03 15.72 8.94
CA GLY A 74 0.28 16.11 8.40
C GLY A 74 0.91 17.24 9.19
N TRP A 75 0.10 18.17 9.70
CA TRP A 75 0.58 19.27 10.52
C TRP A 75 1.22 18.78 11.83
N GLU A 76 0.57 17.85 12.52
CA GLU A 76 1.11 17.28 13.76
C GLU A 76 2.38 16.46 13.50
N ILE A 77 2.41 15.70 12.41
CA ILE A 77 3.59 14.94 12.00
C ILE A 77 4.75 15.90 11.74
N HIS A 78 4.52 16.98 11.02
CA HIS A 78 5.55 17.98 10.74
C HIS A 78 6.02 18.68 12.02
N ASP A 79 5.09 19.05 12.89
CA ASP A 79 5.41 19.74 14.15
C ASP A 79 6.29 18.89 15.07
N GLU A 80 5.95 17.61 15.21
CA GLU A 80 6.65 16.73 16.14
C GLU A 80 7.84 15.98 15.52
N LEU A 81 7.79 15.65 14.24
CA LEU A 81 8.77 14.79 13.57
C LEU A 81 9.43 15.44 12.36
N GLY A 82 9.14 16.70 12.07
CA GLY A 82 9.67 17.38 10.87
C GLY A 82 11.19 17.40 10.78
N HIS A 83 11.88 17.33 11.91
CA HIS A 83 13.34 17.25 11.96
C HIS A 83 13.89 15.88 11.54
N LEU A 84 13.04 14.85 11.45
CA LEU A 84 13.41 13.49 11.04
C LEU A 84 12.91 13.14 9.63
N ILE A 85 12.08 14.00 9.05
CA ILE A 85 11.39 13.75 7.78
C ILE A 85 11.73 14.86 6.81
N ASP A 86 12.07 14.52 5.57
CA ASP A 86 12.44 15.52 4.58
C ASP A 86 11.24 16.35 4.12
N ILE A 87 10.12 15.72 3.85
CA ILE A 87 8.93 16.37 3.33
C ILE A 87 7.68 15.77 3.96
N VAL A 88 6.74 16.61 4.35
CA VAL A 88 5.39 16.22 4.74
C VAL A 88 4.41 16.85 3.76
N ILE A 89 3.62 16.03 3.09
CA ILE A 89 2.57 16.51 2.21
C ILE A 89 1.25 16.46 2.96
N GLU A 90 0.68 17.62 3.22
CA GLU A 90 -0.60 17.71 3.91
C GLU A 90 -1.76 17.59 2.93
N GLY A 91 -2.77 16.86 3.33
CA GLY A 91 -3.96 16.67 2.54
C GLY A 91 -5.04 15.94 3.33
N PRO A 92 -6.24 15.79 2.78
CA PRO A 92 -7.30 15.08 3.45
C PRO A 92 -6.92 13.60 3.65
N VAL A 93 -7.37 13.03 4.76
CA VAL A 93 -7.18 11.60 5.03
C VAL A 93 -8.24 10.81 4.26
N ALA A 94 -7.80 9.88 3.43
CA ALA A 94 -8.70 9.07 2.63
C ALA A 94 -9.46 8.05 3.50
N SER A 95 -8.74 7.32 4.34
CA SER A 95 -9.32 6.32 5.25
C SER A 95 -8.29 5.92 6.29
N THR A 96 -8.77 5.63 7.50
CA THR A 96 -7.95 5.02 8.56
C THR A 96 -8.14 3.51 8.60
N GLU A 97 -9.10 2.98 7.86
CA GLU A 97 -9.34 1.54 7.78
C GLU A 97 -8.24 0.85 6.97
N PRO A 98 -7.67 -0.27 7.48
CA PRO A 98 -6.65 -1.00 6.76
C PRO A 98 -7.15 -1.54 5.43
N THR A 99 -6.25 -1.72 4.48
CA THR A 99 -6.58 -2.38 3.22
C THR A 99 -6.89 -3.86 3.43
N THR A 100 -7.71 -4.42 2.56
CA THR A 100 -7.82 -5.87 2.42
C THR A 100 -6.55 -6.39 1.76
N VAL A 101 -5.98 -7.48 2.29
CA VAL A 101 -4.75 -8.07 1.76
C VAL A 101 -5.06 -9.43 1.17
N ILE A 102 -4.72 -9.60 -0.10
CA ILE A 102 -4.97 -10.83 -0.86
C ILE A 102 -3.65 -11.39 -1.34
N ASP A 103 -3.42 -12.65 -1.03
CA ASP A 103 -2.25 -13.39 -1.49
C ASP A 103 -2.56 -14.03 -2.85
N LEU A 104 -1.82 -13.64 -3.87
CA LEU A 104 -1.93 -14.16 -5.24
C LEU A 104 -0.69 -15.00 -5.62
N THR A 105 0.10 -15.45 -4.65
CA THR A 105 1.32 -16.23 -4.93
C THR A 105 1.03 -17.66 -5.36
N GLU A 106 -0.13 -18.19 -5.01
CA GLU A 106 -0.58 -19.52 -5.40
C GLU A 106 -1.73 -19.44 -6.41
N ASP A 107 -2.16 -20.59 -6.96
CA ASP A 107 -3.20 -20.63 -7.98
C ASP A 107 -4.56 -20.14 -7.49
N VAL A 108 -4.84 -20.33 -6.20
CA VAL A 108 -6.09 -19.89 -5.58
C VAL A 108 -5.82 -18.66 -4.73
N PRO A 109 -6.49 -17.54 -4.99
CA PRO A 109 -6.36 -16.34 -4.15
C PRO A 109 -6.77 -16.62 -2.70
N GLU A 110 -5.99 -16.09 -1.75
CA GLU A 110 -6.26 -16.21 -0.33
C GLU A 110 -6.37 -14.83 0.32
N VAL A 111 -7.46 -14.58 1.02
CA VAL A 111 -7.64 -13.35 1.79
C VAL A 111 -6.90 -13.49 3.11
N LEU A 112 -5.76 -12.79 3.25
CA LEU A 112 -4.98 -12.82 4.48
C LEU A 112 -5.52 -11.88 5.54
N ARG A 113 -6.13 -10.78 5.11
CA ARG A 113 -6.74 -9.80 6.00
C ARG A 113 -7.93 -9.17 5.29
N GLN A 114 -9.10 -9.25 5.91
CA GLN A 114 -10.27 -8.52 5.46
C GLN A 114 -10.21 -7.10 6.02
N GLY A 115 -10.13 -6.12 5.15
CA GLY A 115 -10.18 -4.70 5.49
C GLY A 115 -11.27 -4.00 4.70
N ALA A 116 -10.99 -2.79 4.22
CA ALA A 116 -11.96 -1.95 3.52
C ALA A 116 -12.34 -2.46 2.13
N GLY A 117 -11.48 -3.24 1.48
CA GLY A 117 -11.70 -3.67 0.09
C GLY A 117 -12.74 -4.78 -0.03
N ASP A 118 -13.55 -4.71 -1.07
CA ASP A 118 -14.53 -5.74 -1.42
C ASP A 118 -13.85 -6.90 -2.15
N THR A 119 -14.01 -8.12 -1.62
CA THR A 119 -13.42 -9.33 -2.17
C THR A 119 -14.41 -10.19 -2.96
N SER A 120 -15.62 -9.70 -3.17
CA SER A 120 -16.69 -10.49 -3.81
C SER A 120 -16.38 -10.90 -5.25
N THR A 121 -15.46 -10.21 -5.93
CA THR A 121 -15.07 -10.51 -7.31
C THR A 121 -13.80 -11.34 -7.44
N ILE A 122 -13.23 -11.78 -6.34
CA ILE A 122 -11.94 -12.51 -6.33
C ILE A 122 -12.11 -13.98 -6.05
#